data_1682f3b23caf3bcc84299fde520f0e2e
#
_entry.id   1682f3b23caf3bcc84299fde520f0e2e
#
_cell.length_a   1.000
_cell.length_b   1.000
_cell.length_c   1.000
_cell.angle_alpha   90.00
_cell.angle_beta   90.00
_cell.angle_gamma   90.00
#
_symmetry.space_group_name_H-M   'P 1'
#
loop_
_entity.id
_entity.type
_entity.pdbx_description
1 polymer ?
#
loop_
_entity_poly.entity_id
_entity_poly.type
_entity_poly.pdbx_seq_one_letter_code
_entity_poly.pdbx_strand_id
1 'polypeptide(L)'
;FMINPTKSELATADLDIMVAATYENIMMVEGEMNEVSEKEMLDAIKFAHEAIKDHCLVQMELAKAVNKEKRAYCHEVNDEELRKDIWAKCYDKAYAVARQCNADKHLREKLFTEVKEGYLESLPEEERDAKKNMVARYYHDVEKEAVRRMILDEGLRLDGRTTEQIRPIWCEAGPLPGPHGSSIFTRGETQSLSTVTLGTKLDEKIIDEATEQGKENFLLHYNFPPFSTGEAKASRGVGRREVGHGNLAHRALKRMLPDNYPYTVRVVSDILESNGSSSMATVCAGTLALMDA
;
A
#
# COMPACT_ATOMS: atom_id res chain seq x y z
N PHE A 1 18.87 -18.50 -11.17
CA PHE A 1 17.49 -18.36 -10.68
C PHE A 1 16.78 -19.70 -10.76
N MET A 2 15.86 -19.94 -9.82
CA MET A 2 15.10 -21.18 -9.70
C MET A 2 13.63 -20.83 -9.49
N ILE A 3 12.73 -21.57 -10.12
CA ILE A 3 11.28 -21.44 -9.95
C ILE A 3 10.81 -22.47 -8.92
N ASN A 4 10.01 -22.05 -7.96
CA ASN A 4 9.44 -22.88 -6.89
C ASN A 4 10.50 -23.73 -6.16
N PRO A 5 11.52 -23.09 -5.56
CA PRO A 5 12.57 -23.79 -4.83
C PRO A 5 12.00 -24.54 -3.62
N THR A 6 12.71 -25.58 -3.20
CA THR A 6 12.44 -26.28 -1.94
C THR A 6 12.89 -25.42 -0.75
N LYS A 7 12.40 -25.75 0.47
CA LYS A 7 12.83 -25.03 1.69
C LYS A 7 14.34 -25.12 1.93
N SER A 8 14.98 -26.23 1.59
CA SER A 8 16.42 -26.40 1.71
C SER A 8 17.21 -25.50 0.76
N GLU A 9 16.68 -25.25 -0.42
CA GLU A 9 17.29 -24.36 -1.41
C GLU A 9 17.08 -22.89 -1.03
N LEU A 10 15.91 -22.54 -0.50
CA LEU A 10 15.64 -21.19 0.02
C LEU A 10 16.56 -20.81 1.20
N ALA A 11 16.95 -21.77 2.04
CA ALA A 11 17.82 -21.49 3.18
C ALA A 11 19.20 -20.93 2.79
N THR A 12 19.63 -21.11 1.54
CA THR A 12 20.92 -20.62 1.02
C THR A 12 20.74 -19.55 -0.07
N ALA A 13 19.51 -19.11 -0.30
CA ALA A 13 19.21 -18.13 -1.35
C ALA A 13 19.45 -16.70 -0.87
N ASP A 14 20.09 -15.89 -1.72
CA ASP A 14 20.26 -14.45 -1.49
C ASP A 14 19.02 -13.64 -1.90
N LEU A 15 18.12 -14.25 -2.67
CA LEU A 15 16.89 -13.64 -3.17
C LEU A 15 15.74 -14.64 -3.05
N ASP A 16 14.72 -14.27 -2.29
CA ASP A 16 13.44 -14.96 -2.20
C ASP A 16 12.32 -14.00 -2.55
N ILE A 17 11.72 -14.17 -3.74
CA ILE A 17 10.64 -13.30 -4.23
C ILE A 17 9.43 -14.08 -4.70
N MET A 18 8.26 -13.54 -4.44
CA MET A 18 7.01 -13.97 -5.03
C MET A 18 6.59 -12.99 -6.12
N VAL A 19 6.32 -13.50 -7.30
CA VAL A 19 5.87 -12.70 -8.44
C VAL A 19 4.49 -13.17 -8.87
N ALA A 20 3.56 -12.23 -9.03
CA ALA A 20 2.27 -12.48 -9.67
C ALA A 20 2.17 -11.66 -10.95
N ALA A 21 1.70 -12.30 -12.02
CA ALA A 21 1.62 -11.67 -13.33
C ALA A 21 0.45 -12.22 -14.14
N THR A 22 0.01 -11.45 -15.12
CA THR A 22 -0.77 -11.93 -16.26
C THR A 22 0.19 -12.35 -17.37
N TYR A 23 -0.34 -12.81 -18.48
CA TYR A 23 0.49 -13.15 -19.65
C TYR A 23 1.34 -11.95 -20.14
N GLU A 24 0.80 -10.73 -20.04
CA GLU A 24 1.45 -9.51 -20.57
C GLU A 24 2.09 -8.65 -19.50
N ASN A 25 1.55 -8.62 -18.26
CA ASN A 25 1.91 -7.63 -17.25
C ASN A 25 2.24 -8.25 -15.90
N ILE A 26 3.29 -7.73 -15.27
CA ILE A 26 3.62 -8.02 -13.87
C ILE A 26 2.67 -7.23 -12.98
N MET A 27 2.00 -7.92 -12.06
CA MET A 27 0.96 -7.35 -11.20
C MET A 27 1.42 -7.11 -9.77
N MET A 28 2.32 -7.98 -9.26
CA MET A 28 2.83 -7.89 -7.89
C MET A 28 4.21 -8.52 -7.80
N VAL A 29 5.07 -7.89 -7.04
CA VAL A 29 6.36 -8.43 -6.62
C VAL A 29 6.51 -8.15 -5.13
N GLU A 30 6.81 -9.17 -4.35
CA GLU A 30 7.20 -9.03 -2.96
C GLU A 30 8.25 -10.05 -2.59
N GLY A 31 9.03 -9.78 -1.56
CA GLY A 31 10.05 -10.73 -1.13
C GLY A 31 11.08 -10.09 -0.22
N GLU A 32 12.13 -10.85 0.01
CA GLU A 32 13.29 -10.45 0.81
C GLU A 32 14.58 -10.84 0.12
N MET A 33 15.67 -10.14 0.42
CA MET A 33 16.94 -10.35 -0.24
C MET A 33 18.12 -9.92 0.61
N ASN A 34 19.30 -10.46 0.33
CA ASN A 34 20.58 -10.11 0.92
C ASN A 34 21.32 -9.15 -0.01
N GLU A 35 20.88 -7.87 -0.05
CA GLU A 35 21.56 -6.77 -0.75
C GLU A 35 21.93 -7.05 -2.22
N VAL A 36 21.06 -7.80 -2.94
CA VAL A 36 21.26 -8.06 -4.37
C VAL A 36 21.17 -6.77 -5.18
N SER A 37 21.84 -6.72 -6.33
CA SER A 37 21.82 -5.55 -7.20
C SER A 37 20.45 -5.35 -7.87
N GLU A 38 20.13 -4.11 -8.24
CA GLU A 38 18.91 -3.77 -9.01
C GLU A 38 18.82 -4.57 -10.31
N LYS A 39 19.98 -4.84 -10.96
CA LYS A 39 20.05 -5.63 -12.18
C LYS A 39 19.65 -7.08 -11.92
N GLU A 40 20.18 -7.70 -10.89
CA GLU A 40 19.83 -9.09 -10.52
C GLU A 40 18.37 -9.22 -10.16
N MET A 41 17.82 -8.24 -9.40
CA MET A 41 16.39 -8.17 -9.10
C MET A 41 15.54 -8.09 -10.37
N LEU A 42 15.90 -7.22 -11.31
CA LEU A 42 15.17 -7.07 -12.57
C LEU A 42 15.24 -8.35 -13.42
N ASP A 43 16.40 -9.00 -13.46
CA ASP A 43 16.59 -10.25 -14.21
C ASP A 43 15.79 -11.41 -13.56
N ALA A 44 15.72 -11.47 -12.23
CA ALA A 44 14.90 -12.44 -11.51
C ALA A 44 13.40 -12.25 -11.79
N ILE A 45 12.91 -11.01 -11.79
CA ILE A 45 11.51 -10.69 -12.12
C ILE A 45 11.16 -11.09 -13.55
N LYS A 46 12.04 -10.81 -14.50
CA LYS A 46 11.86 -11.25 -15.91
C LYS A 46 11.83 -12.75 -16.03
N PHE A 47 12.77 -13.44 -15.38
CA PHE A 47 12.82 -14.89 -15.37
C PHE A 47 11.54 -15.51 -14.80
N ALA A 48 11.03 -14.99 -13.69
CA ALA A 48 9.77 -15.41 -13.09
C ALA A 48 8.57 -15.17 -14.04
N HIS A 49 8.54 -14.00 -14.72
CA HIS A 49 7.45 -13.68 -15.65
C HIS A 49 7.39 -14.66 -16.82
N GLU A 50 8.53 -15.05 -17.40
CA GLU A 50 8.54 -16.03 -18.50
C GLU A 50 7.96 -17.38 -18.04
N ALA A 51 8.29 -17.85 -16.84
CA ALA A 51 7.71 -19.08 -16.29
C ALA A 51 6.20 -18.96 -15.99
N ILE A 52 5.73 -17.79 -15.57
CA ILE A 52 4.30 -17.54 -15.31
C ILE A 52 3.48 -17.57 -16.60
N LYS A 53 4.04 -17.19 -17.74
CA LYS A 53 3.34 -17.26 -19.03
C LYS A 53 2.85 -18.67 -19.34
N ASP A 54 3.62 -19.71 -19.04
CA ASP A 54 3.20 -21.09 -19.22
C ASP A 54 1.98 -21.43 -18.35
N HIS A 55 1.95 -20.96 -17.10
CA HIS A 55 0.79 -21.12 -16.22
C HIS A 55 -0.45 -20.41 -16.78
N CYS A 56 -0.29 -19.23 -17.38
CA CYS A 56 -1.38 -18.51 -18.02
C CYS A 56 -1.93 -19.30 -19.24
N LEU A 57 -1.04 -19.87 -20.07
CA LEU A 57 -1.43 -20.68 -21.23
C LEU A 57 -2.22 -21.91 -20.83
N VAL A 58 -1.77 -22.65 -19.82
CA VAL A 58 -2.48 -23.84 -19.29
C VAL A 58 -3.88 -23.47 -18.78
N GLN A 59 -4.04 -22.34 -18.10
CA GLN A 59 -5.35 -21.85 -17.65
C GLN A 59 -6.26 -21.51 -18.86
N MET A 60 -5.70 -20.91 -19.91
CA MET A 60 -6.46 -20.61 -21.14
C MET A 60 -6.88 -21.89 -21.87
N GLU A 61 -6.03 -22.91 -21.94
CA GLU A 61 -6.34 -24.22 -22.51
C GLU A 61 -7.45 -24.91 -21.70
N LEU A 62 -7.36 -24.90 -20.38
CA LEU A 62 -8.41 -25.43 -19.52
C LEU A 62 -9.74 -24.70 -19.74
N ALA A 63 -9.73 -23.38 -19.84
CA ALA A 63 -10.93 -22.59 -20.11
C ALA A 63 -11.57 -22.98 -21.47
N LYS A 64 -10.76 -23.22 -22.50
CA LYS A 64 -11.23 -23.70 -23.81
C LYS A 64 -11.80 -25.10 -23.72
N ALA A 65 -11.14 -26.03 -23.00
CA ALA A 65 -11.59 -27.41 -22.82
C ALA A 65 -12.91 -27.49 -22.05
N VAL A 66 -13.09 -26.70 -21.03
CA VAL A 66 -14.34 -26.61 -20.25
C VAL A 66 -15.45 -25.95 -21.05
N ASN A 67 -15.12 -25.06 -21.98
CA ASN A 67 -16.03 -24.36 -22.89
C ASN A 67 -17.32 -23.83 -22.23
N LYS A 68 -17.20 -23.31 -21.01
CA LYS A 68 -18.33 -22.77 -20.26
C LYS A 68 -18.56 -21.30 -20.63
N GLU A 69 -19.74 -21.02 -21.11
CA GLU A 69 -20.16 -19.64 -21.40
C GLU A 69 -20.09 -18.77 -20.14
N LYS A 70 -19.43 -17.64 -20.24
CA LYS A 70 -19.38 -16.66 -19.14
C LYS A 70 -20.75 -16.01 -18.96
N ARG A 71 -21.24 -15.98 -17.74
CA ARG A 71 -22.48 -15.25 -17.43
C ARG A 71 -22.26 -13.77 -17.69
N ALA A 72 -23.13 -13.18 -18.51
CA ALA A 72 -23.19 -11.74 -18.64
C ALA A 72 -23.79 -11.18 -17.32
N TYR A 73 -23.02 -10.32 -16.66
CA TYR A 73 -23.43 -9.66 -15.44
C TYR A 73 -23.07 -8.19 -15.54
N CYS A 74 -24.06 -7.35 -15.75
CA CYS A 74 -23.90 -5.91 -15.74
C CYS A 74 -25.17 -5.27 -15.18
N HIS A 75 -25.05 -4.63 -14.02
CA HIS A 75 -26.10 -3.79 -13.43
C HIS A 75 -25.85 -2.30 -13.65
N GLU A 76 -24.81 -1.97 -14.38
CA GLU A 76 -24.47 -0.57 -14.62
C GLU A 76 -25.34 0.00 -15.74
N VAL A 77 -26.05 1.06 -15.41
CA VAL A 77 -26.68 1.94 -16.39
C VAL A 77 -25.66 3.01 -16.73
N ASN A 78 -25.28 3.12 -18.01
CA ASN A 78 -24.38 4.13 -18.50
C ASN A 78 -25.14 5.18 -19.31
N ASP A 79 -24.80 6.44 -19.09
CA ASP A 79 -25.29 7.61 -19.82
C ASP A 79 -24.07 8.34 -20.42
N GLU A 80 -23.79 8.04 -21.68
CA GLU A 80 -22.62 8.58 -22.37
C GLU A 80 -22.75 10.09 -22.69
N GLU A 81 -23.96 10.62 -22.80
CA GLU A 81 -24.19 12.06 -22.97
C GLU A 81 -23.88 12.80 -21.66
N LEU A 82 -24.38 12.29 -20.55
CA LEU A 82 -24.05 12.81 -19.22
C LEU A 82 -22.54 12.74 -18.94
N ARG A 83 -21.88 11.64 -19.31
CA ARG A 83 -20.43 11.50 -19.15
C ARG A 83 -19.66 12.58 -19.93
N LYS A 84 -20.02 12.80 -21.17
CA LYS A 84 -19.39 13.84 -22.01
C LYS A 84 -19.64 15.25 -21.49
N ASP A 85 -20.85 15.52 -21.01
CA ASP A 85 -21.20 16.83 -20.45
C ASP A 85 -20.43 17.11 -19.16
N ILE A 86 -20.30 16.12 -18.26
CA ILE A 86 -19.48 16.24 -17.04
C ILE A 86 -18.03 16.50 -17.41
N TRP A 87 -17.51 15.76 -18.39
CA TRP A 87 -16.13 15.95 -18.84
C TRP A 87 -15.90 17.38 -19.35
N ALA A 88 -16.76 17.85 -20.23
CA ALA A 88 -16.65 19.18 -20.82
C ALA A 88 -16.78 20.31 -19.79
N LYS A 89 -17.61 20.15 -18.76
CA LYS A 89 -17.90 21.21 -17.77
C LYS A 89 -16.99 21.17 -16.53
N CYS A 90 -16.42 20.00 -16.21
CA CYS A 90 -15.69 19.80 -14.96
C CYS A 90 -14.18 19.63 -15.14
N TYR A 91 -13.68 19.18 -16.30
CA TYR A 91 -12.27 18.85 -16.49
C TYR A 91 -11.35 20.04 -16.20
N ASP A 92 -11.58 21.18 -16.83
CA ASP A 92 -10.72 22.36 -16.65
C ASP A 92 -10.76 22.89 -15.22
N LYS A 93 -11.91 22.78 -14.54
CA LYS A 93 -12.07 23.17 -13.14
C LYS A 93 -11.31 22.22 -12.23
N ALA A 94 -11.40 20.90 -12.44
CA ALA A 94 -10.66 19.92 -11.69
C ALA A 94 -9.15 20.07 -11.91
N TYR A 95 -8.71 20.33 -13.14
CA TYR A 95 -7.31 20.63 -13.45
C TYR A 95 -6.82 21.89 -12.74
N ALA A 96 -7.63 22.95 -12.72
CA ALA A 96 -7.31 24.18 -12.00
C ALA A 96 -7.19 23.98 -10.47
N VAL A 97 -8.03 23.11 -9.88
CA VAL A 97 -7.92 22.72 -8.48
C VAL A 97 -6.62 21.95 -8.26
N ALA A 98 -6.32 20.96 -9.08
CA ALA A 98 -5.09 20.19 -8.99
C ALA A 98 -3.84 21.08 -9.07
N ARG A 99 -3.84 22.07 -9.98
CA ARG A 99 -2.75 23.02 -10.20
C ARG A 99 -2.50 23.98 -9.03
N GLN A 100 -3.44 24.13 -8.09
CA GLN A 100 -3.20 24.91 -6.89
C GLN A 100 -2.14 24.28 -5.99
N CYS A 101 -1.81 23.01 -6.18
CA CYS A 101 -0.77 22.28 -5.46
C CYS A 101 -0.91 22.42 -3.94
N ASN A 102 -2.13 22.32 -3.43
CA ASN A 102 -2.42 22.52 -2.01
C ASN A 102 -1.98 21.31 -1.18
N ALA A 103 -1.10 21.53 -0.19
CA ALA A 103 -0.60 20.46 0.67
C ALA A 103 -1.67 19.92 1.63
N ASP A 104 -2.62 20.76 2.06
CA ASP A 104 -3.73 20.33 2.93
C ASP A 104 -4.72 19.43 2.17
N LYS A 105 -4.75 18.15 2.57
CA LYS A 105 -5.61 17.15 1.91
C LYS A 105 -7.10 17.43 2.08
N HIS A 106 -7.51 17.97 3.24
CA HIS A 106 -8.92 18.25 3.53
C HIS A 106 -9.44 19.44 2.71
N LEU A 107 -8.62 20.50 2.61
CA LEU A 107 -8.95 21.62 1.76
C LEU A 107 -9.00 21.19 0.27
N ARG A 108 -8.05 20.39 -0.16
CA ARG A 108 -8.02 19.86 -1.53
C ARG A 108 -9.25 19.00 -1.85
N GLU A 109 -9.62 18.08 -0.94
CA GLU A 109 -10.83 17.26 -1.07
C GLU A 109 -12.10 18.12 -1.14
N LYS A 110 -12.17 19.15 -0.31
CA LYS A 110 -13.28 20.13 -0.33
C LYS A 110 -13.38 20.81 -1.68
N LEU A 111 -12.28 21.32 -2.23
CA LEU A 111 -12.25 22.00 -3.52
C LEU A 111 -12.70 21.10 -4.69
N PHE A 112 -12.25 19.84 -4.71
CA PHE A 112 -12.74 18.87 -5.71
C PHE A 112 -14.22 18.56 -5.52
N THR A 113 -14.68 18.43 -4.28
CA THR A 113 -16.10 18.22 -3.98
C THR A 113 -16.96 19.40 -4.43
N GLU A 114 -16.52 20.64 -4.23
CA GLU A 114 -17.22 21.86 -4.70
C GLU A 114 -17.42 21.85 -6.23
N VAL A 115 -16.44 21.38 -7.00
CA VAL A 115 -16.59 21.24 -8.47
C VAL A 115 -17.68 20.23 -8.81
N LYS A 116 -17.68 19.06 -8.14
CA LYS A 116 -18.69 18.01 -8.32
C LYS A 116 -20.10 18.49 -7.95
N GLU A 117 -20.22 19.11 -6.79
CA GLU A 117 -21.51 19.60 -6.29
C GLU A 117 -22.05 20.74 -7.15
N GLY A 118 -21.19 21.69 -7.57
CA GLY A 118 -21.57 22.74 -8.50
C GLY A 118 -22.08 22.22 -9.83
N TYR A 119 -21.54 21.10 -10.32
CA TYR A 119 -22.12 20.43 -11.49
C TYR A 119 -23.49 19.83 -11.18
N LEU A 120 -23.61 19.11 -10.07
CA LEU A 120 -24.88 18.49 -9.67
C LEU A 120 -25.99 19.53 -9.47
N GLU A 121 -25.67 20.69 -8.90
CA GLU A 121 -26.60 21.81 -8.73
C GLU A 121 -27.02 22.44 -10.07
N SER A 122 -26.20 22.34 -11.10
CA SER A 122 -26.54 22.82 -12.44
C SER A 122 -27.59 21.97 -13.16
N LEU A 123 -27.85 20.75 -12.68
CA LEU A 123 -28.88 19.88 -13.21
C LEU A 123 -30.28 20.28 -12.70
N PRO A 124 -31.37 19.99 -13.45
CA PRO A 124 -32.73 20.14 -12.98
C PRO A 124 -32.96 19.40 -11.66
N GLU A 125 -33.67 20.01 -10.72
CA GLU A 125 -33.88 19.47 -9.38
C GLU A 125 -34.45 18.05 -9.39
N GLU A 126 -35.38 17.79 -10.31
CA GLU A 126 -36.02 16.49 -10.51
C GLU A 126 -35.05 15.35 -10.90
N GLU A 127 -33.92 15.71 -11.53
CA GLU A 127 -32.93 14.75 -12.02
C GLU A 127 -31.75 14.51 -11.05
N ARG A 128 -31.53 15.42 -10.09
CA ARG A 128 -30.35 15.40 -9.20
C ARG A 128 -30.21 14.10 -8.45
N ASP A 129 -31.26 13.66 -7.78
CA ASP A 129 -31.24 12.44 -6.97
C ASP A 129 -31.06 11.18 -7.85
N ALA A 130 -31.72 11.12 -9.00
CA ALA A 130 -31.62 10.01 -9.92
C ALA A 130 -30.21 9.88 -10.55
N LYS A 131 -29.56 11.01 -10.84
CA LYS A 131 -28.25 11.04 -11.51
C LYS A 131 -27.06 11.14 -10.55
N LYS A 132 -27.27 11.40 -9.26
CA LYS A 132 -26.21 11.62 -8.25
C LYS A 132 -25.10 10.58 -8.28
N ASN A 133 -25.45 9.30 -8.31
CA ASN A 133 -24.46 8.22 -8.33
C ASN A 133 -23.70 8.14 -9.66
N MET A 134 -24.35 8.41 -10.78
CA MET A 134 -23.67 8.47 -12.08
C MET A 134 -22.75 9.68 -12.19
N VAL A 135 -23.20 10.84 -11.71
CA VAL A 135 -22.37 12.06 -11.64
C VAL A 135 -21.13 11.80 -10.79
N ALA A 136 -21.27 11.22 -9.62
CA ALA A 136 -20.14 10.90 -8.74
C ALA A 136 -19.12 9.97 -9.42
N ARG A 137 -19.61 8.93 -10.12
CA ARG A 137 -18.76 7.97 -10.85
C ARG A 137 -18.03 8.62 -12.01
N TYR A 138 -18.73 9.37 -12.87
CA TYR A 138 -18.11 10.01 -14.02
C TYR A 138 -17.20 11.17 -13.64
N TYR A 139 -17.55 11.92 -12.60
CA TYR A 139 -16.69 12.96 -12.06
C TYR A 139 -15.39 12.39 -11.50
N HIS A 140 -15.45 11.24 -10.83
CA HIS A 140 -14.23 10.56 -10.34
C HIS A 140 -13.25 10.25 -11.48
N ASP A 141 -13.76 9.83 -12.65
CA ASP A 141 -12.90 9.60 -13.82
C ASP A 141 -12.28 10.90 -14.32
N VAL A 142 -13.06 12.00 -14.34
CA VAL A 142 -12.60 13.34 -14.71
C VAL A 142 -11.52 13.84 -13.76
N GLU A 143 -11.77 13.77 -12.46
CA GLU A 143 -10.83 14.17 -11.41
C GLU A 143 -9.52 13.39 -11.54
N LYS A 144 -9.62 12.07 -11.67
CA LYS A 144 -8.45 11.18 -11.81
C LYS A 144 -7.60 11.56 -13.03
N GLU A 145 -8.21 11.82 -14.17
CA GLU A 145 -7.47 12.18 -15.38
C GLU A 145 -6.90 13.60 -15.27
N ALA A 146 -7.65 14.57 -14.75
CA ALA A 146 -7.18 15.93 -14.55
C ALA A 146 -5.96 15.99 -13.62
N VAL A 147 -6.02 15.28 -12.50
CA VAL A 147 -4.89 15.15 -11.55
C VAL A 147 -3.69 14.49 -12.23
N ARG A 148 -3.91 13.37 -12.93
CA ARG A 148 -2.83 12.67 -13.62
C ARG A 148 -2.16 13.53 -14.67
N ARG A 149 -2.94 14.25 -15.47
CA ARG A 149 -2.41 15.14 -16.50
C ARG A 149 -1.64 16.30 -15.89
N MET A 150 -2.18 16.93 -14.87
CA MET A 150 -1.48 18.02 -14.18
C MET A 150 -0.08 17.57 -13.69
N ILE A 151 0.01 16.39 -13.06
CA ILE A 151 1.30 15.85 -12.59
C ILE A 151 2.27 15.59 -13.76
N LEU A 152 1.78 15.04 -14.88
CA LEU A 152 2.61 14.73 -16.03
C LEU A 152 3.05 15.98 -16.80
N ASP A 153 2.15 16.95 -16.95
CA ASP A 153 2.39 18.15 -17.75
C ASP A 153 3.20 19.21 -17.01
N GLU A 154 2.96 19.36 -15.69
CA GLU A 154 3.61 20.39 -14.86
C GLU A 154 4.83 19.83 -14.09
N GLY A 155 5.00 18.51 -13.98
CA GLY A 155 6.07 17.87 -13.19
C GLY A 155 5.93 18.09 -11.68
N LEU A 156 4.75 18.48 -11.21
CA LEU A 156 4.44 18.76 -9.81
C LEU A 156 3.41 17.76 -9.26
N ARG A 157 3.55 17.41 -7.99
CA ARG A 157 2.55 16.61 -7.28
C ARG A 157 1.45 17.51 -6.72
N LEU A 158 0.32 16.91 -6.31
CA LEU A 158 -0.83 17.63 -5.74
C LEU A 158 -0.52 18.49 -4.52
N ASP A 159 0.56 18.23 -3.83
CA ASP A 159 1.03 18.98 -2.67
C ASP A 159 2.18 19.96 -3.00
N GLY A 160 2.43 20.20 -4.28
CA GLY A 160 3.43 21.15 -4.77
C GLY A 160 4.87 20.65 -4.82
N ARG A 161 5.11 19.39 -4.39
CA ARG A 161 6.44 18.80 -4.50
C ARG A 161 6.79 18.43 -5.93
N THR A 162 8.05 18.46 -6.27
CA THR A 162 8.57 17.80 -7.49
C THR A 162 8.51 16.27 -7.33
N THR A 163 8.74 15.55 -8.43
CA THR A 163 8.74 14.07 -8.43
C THR A 163 9.84 13.47 -7.57
N GLU A 164 10.91 14.18 -7.31
CA GLU A 164 12.07 13.72 -6.53
C GLU A 164 12.02 14.17 -5.05
N GLN A 165 11.22 15.18 -4.72
CA GLN A 165 11.11 15.68 -3.36
C GLN A 165 10.41 14.70 -2.43
N ILE A 166 11.01 14.47 -1.25
CA ILE A 166 10.42 13.75 -0.13
C ILE A 166 9.67 14.75 0.77
N ARG A 167 8.53 14.33 1.34
CA ARG A 167 7.83 15.12 2.35
C ARG A 167 8.75 15.39 3.56
N PRO A 168 8.57 16.49 4.30
CA PRO A 168 9.35 16.79 5.50
C PRO A 168 9.33 15.62 6.48
N ILE A 169 10.51 15.25 6.97
CA ILE A 169 10.69 14.18 7.96
C ILE A 169 11.03 14.82 9.31
N TRP A 170 10.37 14.30 10.34
CA TRP A 170 10.68 14.58 11.73
C TRP A 170 10.69 13.27 12.52
N CYS A 171 11.65 13.10 13.40
CA CYS A 171 11.80 11.87 14.21
C CYS A 171 12.18 12.24 15.65
N GLU A 172 11.77 11.37 16.59
CA GLU A 172 12.19 11.40 17.98
C GLU A 172 12.47 9.96 18.44
N ALA A 173 13.61 9.74 19.10
CA ALA A 173 13.98 8.49 19.75
C ALA A 173 13.77 8.61 21.26
N GLY A 174 13.35 7.52 21.92
CA GLY A 174 13.13 7.48 23.35
C GLY A 174 11.94 8.31 23.87
N PRO A 175 10.83 8.56 23.11
CA PRO A 175 9.73 9.38 23.60
C PRO A 175 8.94 8.76 24.75
N LEU A 176 9.03 7.44 24.92
CA LEU A 176 8.29 6.69 25.95
C LEU A 176 9.25 6.10 27.00
N PRO A 177 9.00 6.31 28.30
CA PRO A 177 9.92 5.86 29.34
C PRO A 177 9.75 4.39 29.73
N GLY A 178 8.74 3.69 29.23
CA GLY A 178 8.38 2.34 29.69
C GLY A 178 8.97 1.20 28.87
N PRO A 179 8.94 1.25 27.51
CA PRO A 179 9.54 0.19 26.68
C PRO A 179 11.07 0.26 26.70
N HIS A 180 11.72 -0.81 26.22
CA HIS A 180 13.19 -0.85 26.13
C HIS A 180 13.72 0.13 25.07
N GLY A 181 12.97 0.31 23.96
CA GLY A 181 13.20 1.34 22.99
C GLY A 181 11.89 1.87 22.42
N SER A 182 11.90 3.11 21.98
CA SER A 182 10.73 3.74 21.36
C SER A 182 11.12 4.81 20.36
N SER A 183 10.26 5.09 19.41
CA SER A 183 10.45 6.20 18.47
C SER A 183 9.15 6.70 17.87
N ILE A 184 9.17 7.96 17.47
CA ILE A 184 8.16 8.54 16.57
C ILE A 184 8.86 8.87 15.26
N PHE A 185 8.24 8.48 14.16
CA PHE A 185 8.65 8.86 12.81
C PHE A 185 7.49 9.53 12.10
N THR A 186 7.74 10.72 11.58
CA THR A 186 6.76 11.51 10.83
C THR A 186 7.30 11.87 9.47
N ARG A 187 6.51 11.66 8.41
CA ARG A 187 6.78 12.09 7.04
C ARG A 187 5.55 12.80 6.49
N GLY A 188 5.53 14.12 6.63
CA GLY A 188 4.35 14.93 6.38
C GLY A 188 3.17 14.46 7.24
N GLU A 189 2.08 14.07 6.60
CA GLU A 189 0.86 13.57 7.24
C GLU A 189 0.85 12.03 7.41
N THR A 190 2.00 11.41 7.60
CA THR A 190 2.12 9.98 7.94
C THR A 190 3.00 9.85 9.16
N GLN A 191 2.45 9.33 10.26
CA GLN A 191 3.14 9.20 11.53
C GLN A 191 3.00 7.79 12.10
N SER A 192 4.12 7.24 12.58
CA SER A 192 4.20 5.96 13.27
C SER A 192 4.90 6.14 14.62
N LEU A 193 4.28 5.61 15.67
CA LEU A 193 4.88 5.38 16.98
C LEU A 193 5.28 3.92 17.06
N SER A 194 6.56 3.63 17.23
CA SER A 194 7.05 2.26 17.40
C SER A 194 7.70 2.06 18.76
N THR A 195 7.46 0.89 19.33
CA THR A 195 8.05 0.46 20.61
C THR A 195 8.73 -0.86 20.45
N VAL A 196 9.82 -1.08 21.19
CA VAL A 196 10.58 -2.32 21.27
C VAL A 196 10.54 -2.87 22.68
N THR A 197 10.23 -4.16 22.78
CA THR A 197 10.33 -4.91 24.03
C THR A 197 11.28 -6.08 23.81
N LEU A 198 12.26 -6.20 24.70
CA LEU A 198 13.21 -7.30 24.72
C LEU A 198 12.74 -8.35 25.73
N GLY A 199 12.52 -9.56 25.26
CA GLY A 199 12.06 -10.69 26.05
C GLY A 199 13.12 -11.79 26.19
N THR A 200 12.73 -12.85 26.84
CA THR A 200 13.56 -14.06 27.05
C THR A 200 13.25 -15.12 25.99
N LYS A 201 13.95 -16.23 26.00
CA LYS A 201 13.63 -17.38 25.13
C LYS A 201 12.25 -17.99 25.38
N LEU A 202 11.62 -17.71 26.52
CA LEU A 202 10.25 -18.17 26.79
C LEU A 202 9.20 -17.36 26.04
N ASP A 203 9.57 -16.18 25.57
CA ASP A 203 8.71 -15.27 24.84
C ASP A 203 8.77 -15.48 23.31
N GLU A 204 9.57 -16.45 22.84
CA GLU A 204 9.65 -16.82 21.43
C GLU A 204 8.30 -17.31 20.91
N LYS A 205 7.93 -16.88 19.70
CA LYS A 205 6.74 -17.38 19.03
C LYS A 205 6.96 -18.82 18.59
N ILE A 206 6.08 -19.70 19.02
CA ILE A 206 6.04 -21.09 18.56
C ILE A 206 5.38 -21.11 17.18
N ILE A 207 6.09 -21.71 16.21
CA ILE A 207 5.56 -22.02 14.89
C ILE A 207 5.21 -23.50 14.89
N ASP A 208 3.92 -23.81 14.74
CA ASP A 208 3.41 -25.19 14.68
C ASP A 208 2.40 -25.27 13.53
N GLU A 209 2.93 -25.28 12.30
CA GLU A 209 2.16 -25.36 11.08
C GLU A 209 2.31 -26.76 10.45
N ALA A 210 1.42 -27.13 9.52
CA ALA A 210 1.44 -28.45 8.89
C ALA A 210 2.75 -28.75 8.16
N THR A 211 3.44 -27.74 7.67
CA THR A 211 4.67 -27.85 6.88
C THR A 211 5.90 -27.28 7.57
N GLU A 212 5.73 -26.64 8.73
CA GLU A 212 6.81 -25.95 9.44
C GLU A 212 6.62 -26.00 10.93
N GLN A 213 7.68 -26.40 11.64
CA GLN A 213 7.75 -26.35 13.10
C GLN A 213 9.03 -25.65 13.51
N GLY A 214 8.95 -24.77 14.49
CA GLY A 214 10.09 -24.02 14.96
C GLY A 214 9.74 -22.94 15.96
N LYS A 215 10.65 -22.01 16.11
CA LYS A 215 10.48 -20.84 16.96
C LYS A 215 11.00 -19.60 16.25
N GLU A 216 10.39 -18.49 16.53
CA GLU A 216 10.76 -17.18 16.00
C GLU A 216 11.02 -16.21 17.16
N ASN A 217 12.19 -15.58 17.15
CA ASN A 217 12.63 -14.63 18.18
C ASN A 217 12.43 -13.17 17.79
N PHE A 218 11.92 -12.89 16.59
CA PHE A 218 11.57 -11.55 16.14
C PHE A 218 10.10 -11.45 15.80
N LEU A 219 9.38 -10.56 16.46
CA LEU A 219 7.95 -10.33 16.28
C LEU A 219 7.70 -8.88 15.91
N LEU A 220 6.83 -8.65 14.95
CA LEU A 220 6.38 -7.30 14.59
C LEU A 220 4.87 -7.25 14.50
N HIS A 221 4.28 -6.29 15.19
CA HIS A 221 2.85 -5.99 15.17
C HIS A 221 2.64 -4.61 14.54
N TYR A 222 1.88 -4.58 13.46
CA TYR A 222 1.48 -3.36 12.77
C TYR A 222 0.02 -3.09 13.06
N ASN A 223 -0.27 -1.97 13.69
CA ASN A 223 -1.61 -1.55 14.04
C ASN A 223 -2.01 -0.34 13.18
N PHE A 224 -3.16 -0.46 12.53
CA PHE A 224 -3.72 0.60 11.69
C PHE A 224 -5.13 0.97 12.17
N PRO A 225 -5.23 1.70 13.29
CA PRO A 225 -6.52 2.06 13.86
C PRO A 225 -7.30 2.99 12.93
N PRO A 226 -8.64 2.96 12.98
CA PRO A 226 -9.48 3.78 12.10
C PRO A 226 -9.19 5.28 12.17
N PHE A 227 -8.81 5.79 13.34
CA PHE A 227 -8.50 7.20 13.51
C PHE A 227 -7.29 7.66 12.69
N SER A 228 -6.39 6.74 12.31
CA SER A 228 -5.21 7.07 11.47
C SER A 228 -5.59 7.64 10.09
N THR A 229 -6.82 7.39 9.65
CA THR A 229 -7.42 7.95 8.42
C THR A 229 -8.58 8.91 8.71
N GLY A 230 -8.76 9.31 9.98
CA GLY A 230 -9.84 10.21 10.39
C GLY A 230 -11.21 9.53 10.52
N GLU A 231 -11.26 8.18 10.53
CA GLU A 231 -12.52 7.45 10.66
C GLU A 231 -12.90 7.20 12.13
N ALA A 232 -14.14 7.48 12.50
CA ALA A 232 -14.71 7.18 13.80
C ALA A 232 -15.50 5.86 13.73
N LYS A 233 -14.80 4.73 13.85
CA LYS A 233 -15.44 3.40 13.88
C LYS A 233 -14.74 2.48 14.88
N ALA A 234 -15.43 1.43 15.32
CA ALA A 234 -14.84 0.42 16.20
C ALA A 234 -13.77 -0.41 15.47
N SER A 235 -12.67 -0.71 16.17
CA SER A 235 -11.69 -1.69 15.70
C SER A 235 -12.28 -3.11 15.79
N ARG A 236 -12.19 -3.89 14.72
CA ARG A 236 -12.73 -5.26 14.63
C ARG A 236 -11.65 -6.35 14.59
N GLY A 237 -10.49 -6.07 15.14
CA GLY A 237 -9.33 -6.96 15.09
C GLY A 237 -8.43 -6.72 13.88
N VAL A 238 -7.45 -7.59 13.69
CA VAL A 238 -6.42 -7.47 12.65
C VAL A 238 -6.99 -7.88 11.29
N GLY A 239 -6.95 -6.98 10.33
CA GLY A 239 -7.37 -7.23 8.96
C GLY A 239 -6.21 -7.71 8.06
N ARG A 240 -6.54 -8.10 6.82
CA ARG A 240 -5.54 -8.54 5.84
C ARG A 240 -4.50 -7.46 5.53
N ARG A 241 -4.91 -6.20 5.60
CA ARG A 241 -4.02 -5.06 5.37
C ARG A 241 -2.94 -4.99 6.45
N GLU A 242 -3.32 -5.10 7.72
CA GLU A 242 -2.38 -5.08 8.83
C GLU A 242 -1.40 -6.26 8.75
N VAL A 243 -1.89 -7.45 8.40
CA VAL A 243 -1.04 -8.62 8.20
C VAL A 243 -0.02 -8.39 7.09
N GLY A 244 -0.44 -7.93 5.92
CA GLY A 244 0.44 -7.69 4.77
C GLY A 244 1.47 -6.57 5.03
N HIS A 245 1.04 -5.45 5.60
CA HIS A 245 1.92 -4.34 5.95
C HIS A 245 2.89 -4.71 7.09
N GLY A 246 2.39 -5.44 8.10
CA GLY A 246 3.23 -5.96 9.18
C GLY A 246 4.30 -6.92 8.66
N ASN A 247 3.94 -7.83 7.76
CA ASN A 247 4.87 -8.78 7.17
C ASN A 247 5.96 -8.08 6.33
N LEU A 248 5.59 -7.03 5.57
CA LEU A 248 6.55 -6.21 4.84
C LEU A 248 7.61 -5.59 5.77
N ALA A 249 7.16 -4.96 6.87
CA ALA A 249 8.07 -4.36 7.84
C ALA A 249 8.87 -5.43 8.62
N HIS A 250 8.24 -6.55 8.96
CA HIS A 250 8.89 -7.69 9.63
C HIS A 250 10.08 -8.21 8.81
N ARG A 251 9.89 -8.49 7.53
CA ARG A 251 10.95 -8.97 6.64
C ARG A 251 12.10 -7.96 6.52
N ALA A 252 11.77 -6.66 6.43
CA ALA A 252 12.77 -5.62 6.32
C ALA A 252 13.65 -5.50 7.59
N LEU A 253 13.05 -5.59 8.77
CA LEU A 253 13.75 -5.37 10.04
C LEU A 253 14.42 -6.63 10.59
N LYS A 254 13.82 -7.81 10.40
CA LYS A 254 14.35 -9.08 10.91
C LYS A 254 15.79 -9.33 10.48
N ARG A 255 16.13 -9.01 9.23
CA ARG A 255 17.47 -9.21 8.67
C ARG A 255 18.53 -8.23 9.20
N MET A 256 18.09 -7.17 9.87
CA MET A 256 19.00 -6.16 10.46
C MET A 256 19.43 -6.51 11.87
N LEU A 257 18.82 -7.52 12.49
CA LEU A 257 19.23 -7.97 13.82
C LEU A 257 20.59 -8.68 13.75
N PRO A 258 21.47 -8.45 14.75
CA PRO A 258 22.74 -9.17 14.83
C PRO A 258 22.54 -10.68 14.94
N ASP A 259 23.43 -11.46 14.32
CA ASP A 259 23.48 -12.90 14.50
C ASP A 259 23.67 -13.24 16.00
N ASN A 260 22.99 -14.28 16.46
CA ASN A 260 23.01 -14.73 17.85
C ASN A 260 22.56 -13.68 18.88
N TYR A 261 21.65 -12.78 18.51
CA TYR A 261 21.05 -11.84 19.46
C TYR A 261 20.35 -12.61 20.60
N PRO A 262 20.67 -12.33 21.89
CA PRO A 262 20.25 -13.19 22.99
C PRO A 262 18.80 -13.02 23.42
N TYR A 263 18.11 -11.98 22.94
CA TYR A 263 16.75 -11.64 23.34
C TYR A 263 15.73 -11.97 22.25
N THR A 264 14.52 -12.26 22.67
CA THR A 264 13.34 -12.20 21.80
C THR A 264 12.95 -10.74 21.64
N VAL A 265 12.83 -10.27 20.41
CA VAL A 265 12.54 -8.89 20.10
C VAL A 265 11.09 -8.76 19.63
N ARG A 266 10.33 -7.88 20.28
CA ARG A 266 8.98 -7.55 19.89
C ARG A 266 8.88 -6.07 19.52
N VAL A 267 8.57 -5.78 18.26
CA VAL A 267 8.27 -4.43 17.75
C VAL A 267 6.77 -4.27 17.66
N VAL A 268 6.23 -3.19 18.21
CA VAL A 268 4.83 -2.79 18.03
C VAL A 268 4.82 -1.41 17.38
N SER A 269 4.17 -1.30 16.24
CA SER A 269 4.06 -0.05 15.49
C SER A 269 2.61 0.37 15.38
N ASP A 270 2.28 1.48 15.97
CA ASP A 270 0.96 2.11 15.91
C ASP A 270 0.99 3.28 14.92
N ILE A 271 0.15 3.20 13.90
CA ILE A 271 0.01 4.27 12.91
C ILE A 271 -0.95 5.33 13.47
N LEU A 272 -0.40 6.50 13.76
CA LEU A 272 -1.17 7.59 14.35
C LEU A 272 -1.87 8.44 13.28
N GLU A 273 -1.23 8.61 12.12
CA GLU A 273 -1.78 9.29 10.97
C GLU A 273 -1.27 8.65 9.67
N SER A 274 -2.10 8.61 8.62
CA SER A 274 -1.73 8.00 7.35
C SER A 274 -2.18 8.81 6.13
N ASN A 275 -1.20 9.20 5.33
CA ASN A 275 -1.36 9.70 3.97
C ASN A 275 -0.43 8.96 3.01
N GLY A 276 -0.58 7.64 2.98
CA GLY A 276 0.18 6.71 2.13
C GLY A 276 1.50 6.22 2.73
N SER A 277 1.87 5.00 2.35
CA SER A 277 3.11 4.31 2.73
C SER A 277 3.39 4.24 4.24
N SER A 278 2.38 3.89 5.02
CA SER A 278 2.46 3.73 6.48
C SER A 278 3.32 2.52 6.90
N SER A 279 3.39 1.47 6.07
CA SER A 279 4.31 0.34 6.28
C SER A 279 5.78 0.77 6.24
N MET A 280 6.16 1.69 5.34
CA MET A 280 7.52 2.23 5.31
C MET A 280 7.78 3.18 6.47
N ALA A 281 6.78 3.91 6.95
CA ALA A 281 6.89 4.67 8.19
C ALA A 281 7.16 3.72 9.39
N THR A 282 6.54 2.53 9.41
CA THR A 282 6.83 1.48 10.40
C THR A 282 8.26 0.96 10.31
N VAL A 283 8.80 0.76 9.10
CA VAL A 283 10.21 0.36 8.94
C VAL A 283 11.13 1.43 9.52
N CYS A 284 10.89 2.70 9.20
CA CYS A 284 11.70 3.81 9.71
C CYS A 284 11.59 3.95 11.23
N ALA A 285 10.37 3.98 11.78
CA ALA A 285 10.16 4.07 13.23
C ALA A 285 10.70 2.83 13.94
N GLY A 286 10.44 1.63 13.42
CA GLY A 286 10.95 0.38 13.98
C GLY A 286 12.48 0.33 14.02
N THR A 287 13.16 0.83 12.98
CA THR A 287 14.62 0.95 12.95
C THR A 287 15.10 1.87 14.07
N LEU A 288 14.52 3.06 14.21
CA LEU A 288 14.91 4.01 15.27
C LEU A 288 14.65 3.42 16.67
N ALA A 289 13.50 2.77 16.88
CA ALA A 289 13.17 2.15 18.15
C ALA A 289 14.09 0.96 18.51
N LEU A 290 14.52 0.18 17.50
CA LEU A 290 15.52 -0.89 17.68
C LEU A 290 16.90 -0.34 18.01
N MET A 291 17.28 0.82 17.48
CA MET A 291 18.54 1.49 17.79
C MET A 291 18.52 2.17 19.16
N ASP A 292 17.33 2.52 19.65
CA ASP A 292 17.13 3.09 21.00
C ASP A 292 17.18 2.00 22.09
N ALA A 293 16.77 0.75 21.76
CA ALA A 293 16.73 -0.39 22.67
C ALA A 293 18.11 -1.03 22.86
#